data_1a1e6ca31067a51be5a51d2dc686715b
#
_entry.id   1a1e6ca31067a51be5a51d2dc686715b
#
_cell.length_a   1.000
_cell.length_b   1.000
_cell.length_c   1.000
_cell.angle_alpha   90.00
_cell.angle_beta   90.00
_cell.angle_gamma   90.00
#
_symmetry.space_group_name_H-M   'P 1'
#
loop_
_entity.id
_entity.type
_entity.pdbx_description
1 polymer ?
#
loop_
_entity_poly.entity_id
_entity_poly.type
_entity_poly.pdbx_seq_one_letter_code
_entity_poly.pdbx_strand_id
1 'polypeptide(L)'
;EIVFDLDNNEFIPEDPLELQLSYSVRTADSGEPVQIYSSGEVKIEAVTEDLVFSRIEGKLKRVSLPVDPVTRSVDFPAGLDNVAIGSALISVNLTSGIGFRSSIDLDIQGTNGKGETGSLLISEVFQRGDPDNPVALRLEPPSDELTAFLNLLPTQITVTPTVQMG
;
A
#
# COMPACT_ATOMS: atom_id res chain seq x y z
N GLU A 1 32.31 5.49 -25.66
CA GLU A 1 31.09 5.35 -24.87
C GLU A 1 30.06 4.66 -25.73
N ILE A 2 29.46 3.59 -25.20
CA ILE A 2 28.35 2.88 -25.85
C ILE A 2 27.14 3.09 -24.95
N VAL A 3 26.11 3.74 -25.49
CA VAL A 3 24.84 3.96 -24.80
C VAL A 3 23.83 2.96 -25.34
N PHE A 4 23.18 2.21 -24.46
CA PHE A 4 22.05 1.35 -24.81
C PHE A 4 20.76 2.12 -24.53
N ASP A 5 20.04 2.42 -25.58
CA ASP A 5 18.71 3.02 -25.48
C ASP A 5 17.70 1.89 -25.23
N LEU A 6 16.99 1.97 -24.12
CA LEU A 6 15.97 1.00 -23.72
C LEU A 6 14.55 1.49 -23.98
N ASP A 7 14.40 2.64 -24.64
CA ASP A 7 13.09 3.18 -25.02
C ASP A 7 12.35 2.20 -25.94
N ASN A 8 11.07 2.04 -25.70
CA ASN A 8 10.17 1.13 -26.42
C ASN A 8 10.53 -0.38 -26.29
N ASN A 9 11.31 -0.75 -25.30
CA ASN A 9 11.56 -2.15 -25.00
C ASN A 9 10.61 -2.64 -23.91
N GLU A 10 10.16 -3.89 -24.04
CA GLU A 10 9.37 -4.59 -23.05
C GLU A 10 10.28 -5.54 -22.27
N PHE A 11 10.27 -5.42 -20.95
CA PHE A 11 10.99 -6.30 -20.04
C PHE A 11 10.03 -7.27 -19.40
N ILE A 12 10.22 -8.56 -19.65
CA ILE A 12 9.47 -9.64 -19.03
C ILE A 12 10.45 -10.43 -18.15
N PRO A 13 10.60 -10.07 -16.86
CA PRO A 13 11.50 -10.79 -15.98
C PRO A 13 10.96 -12.19 -15.69
N GLU A 14 11.82 -13.20 -15.74
CA GLU A 14 11.48 -14.57 -15.33
C GLU A 14 11.28 -14.65 -13.82
N ASP A 15 12.09 -13.92 -13.05
CA ASP A 15 11.90 -13.69 -11.62
C ASP A 15 11.52 -12.22 -11.40
N PRO A 16 10.39 -11.93 -10.70
CA PRO A 16 9.93 -10.56 -10.49
C PRO A 16 10.86 -9.69 -9.64
N LEU A 17 11.91 -10.25 -9.06
CA LEU A 17 12.86 -9.54 -8.22
C LEU A 17 14.24 -9.35 -8.86
N GLU A 18 14.52 -9.97 -10.00
CA GLU A 18 15.83 -9.89 -10.66
C GLU A 18 15.73 -9.43 -12.11
N LEU A 19 16.47 -8.41 -12.46
CA LEU A 19 16.73 -7.99 -13.83
C LEU A 19 18.16 -8.37 -14.18
N GLN A 20 18.33 -9.40 -15.02
CA GLN A 20 19.65 -9.82 -15.52
C GLN A 20 19.94 -9.15 -16.84
N LEU A 21 21.01 -8.38 -16.90
CA LEU A 21 21.54 -7.78 -18.10
C LEU A 21 22.81 -8.53 -18.51
N SER A 22 22.79 -9.14 -19.71
CA SER A 22 23.97 -9.79 -20.30
C SER A 22 24.45 -8.99 -21.49
N TYR A 23 25.71 -8.67 -21.50
CA TYR A 23 26.35 -8.01 -22.65
C TYR A 23 27.60 -8.75 -23.08
N SER A 24 27.89 -8.70 -24.36
CA SER A 24 29.11 -9.23 -24.90
C SER A 24 29.81 -8.16 -25.74
N VAL A 25 31.11 -8.02 -25.52
CA VAL A 25 31.95 -7.12 -26.32
C VAL A 25 32.82 -7.92 -27.23
N ARG A 26 32.80 -7.61 -28.51
CA ARG A 26 33.70 -8.19 -29.52
C ARG A 26 34.47 -7.07 -30.20
N THR A 27 35.75 -7.23 -30.33
CA THR A 27 36.55 -6.33 -31.14
C THR A 27 36.32 -6.67 -32.62
N ALA A 28 36.18 -5.66 -33.45
CA ALA A 28 36.15 -5.85 -34.89
C ALA A 28 37.49 -6.40 -35.39
N ASP A 29 37.44 -7.27 -36.40
CA ASP A 29 38.64 -7.72 -37.06
C ASP A 29 39.27 -6.55 -37.80
N SER A 30 40.50 -6.19 -37.44
CA SER A 30 41.23 -5.10 -38.08
C SER A 30 41.82 -5.46 -39.43
N GLY A 31 41.76 -6.75 -39.84
CA GLY A 31 42.36 -7.25 -41.04
C GLY A 31 43.90 -7.34 -41.03
N GLU A 32 44.53 -6.85 -39.94
CA GLU A 32 45.99 -6.90 -39.76
C GLU A 32 46.32 -7.47 -38.38
N PRO A 33 47.48 -8.12 -38.21
CA PRO A 33 47.95 -8.63 -36.93
C PRO A 33 48.11 -7.51 -35.89
N VAL A 34 47.41 -7.59 -34.78
CA VAL A 34 47.55 -6.65 -33.67
C VAL A 34 48.39 -7.28 -32.56
N GLN A 35 49.43 -6.58 -32.11
CA GLN A 35 50.22 -7.00 -30.96
C GLN A 35 49.45 -6.73 -29.67
N ILE A 36 49.17 -7.77 -28.91
CA ILE A 36 48.59 -7.68 -27.59
C ILE A 36 49.74 -7.83 -26.57
N TYR A 37 49.95 -6.81 -25.76
CA TYR A 37 50.91 -6.84 -24.67
C TYR A 37 50.28 -7.43 -23.43
N SER A 38 51.00 -8.29 -22.70
CA SER A 38 50.54 -8.92 -21.46
C SER A 38 50.31 -7.92 -20.33
N SER A 39 50.73 -6.67 -20.48
CA SER A 39 50.47 -5.56 -19.56
C SER A 39 49.25 -4.72 -19.94
N GLY A 40 48.53 -5.08 -21.02
CA GLY A 40 47.31 -4.42 -21.42
C GLY A 40 46.18 -4.77 -20.47
N GLU A 41 45.53 -3.75 -19.96
CA GLU A 41 44.33 -3.87 -19.10
C GLU A 41 43.11 -3.44 -19.95
N VAL A 42 42.06 -4.28 -19.95
CA VAL A 42 40.76 -3.90 -20.50
C VAL A 42 39.85 -3.65 -19.31
N LYS A 43 39.51 -2.39 -19.08
CA LYS A 43 38.56 -2.00 -18.05
C LYS A 43 37.19 -1.80 -18.68
N ILE A 44 36.19 -2.51 -18.17
CA ILE A 44 34.78 -2.32 -18.53
C ILE A 44 34.10 -1.77 -17.31
N GLU A 45 33.50 -0.60 -17.45
CA GLU A 45 32.71 0.04 -16.42
C GLU A 45 31.28 0.17 -16.95
N ALA A 46 30.33 -0.44 -16.26
CA ALA A 46 28.92 -0.32 -16.56
C ALA A 46 28.25 0.57 -15.49
N VAL A 47 27.66 1.65 -15.94
CA VAL A 47 26.88 2.54 -15.09
C VAL A 47 25.44 2.47 -15.55
N THR A 48 24.52 2.19 -14.62
CA THR A 48 23.09 2.26 -14.87
C THR A 48 22.54 3.55 -14.27
N GLU A 49 21.83 4.31 -15.06
CA GLU A 49 21.03 5.43 -14.58
C GLU A 49 19.70 4.92 -14.05
N ASP A 50 18.91 5.78 -13.39
CA ASP A 50 17.61 5.43 -12.88
C ASP A 50 16.69 4.95 -14.03
N LEU A 51 16.13 3.74 -13.86
CA LEU A 51 15.19 3.19 -14.80
C LEU A 51 13.79 3.76 -14.54
N VAL A 52 13.26 4.50 -15.49
CA VAL A 52 11.91 5.04 -15.44
C VAL A 52 10.99 4.23 -16.34
N PHE A 53 10.00 3.58 -15.76
CA PHE A 53 9.03 2.79 -16.52
C PHE A 53 7.79 3.63 -16.82
N SER A 54 7.41 3.73 -18.07
CA SER A 54 6.15 4.37 -18.50
C SER A 54 4.93 3.49 -18.18
N ARG A 55 5.13 2.18 -18.09
CA ARG A 55 4.07 1.21 -17.78
C ARG A 55 4.66 -0.02 -17.09
N ILE A 56 3.98 -0.45 -16.04
CA ILE A 56 4.27 -1.71 -15.34
C ILE A 56 3.01 -2.56 -15.35
N GLU A 57 3.10 -3.77 -15.89
CA GLU A 57 2.03 -4.76 -15.84
C GLU A 57 2.47 -5.98 -15.04
N GLY A 58 1.60 -6.47 -14.18
CA GLY A 58 1.91 -7.63 -13.35
C GLY A 58 0.74 -8.03 -12.47
N LYS A 59 0.86 -9.18 -11.84
CA LYS A 59 -0.04 -9.59 -10.75
C LYS A 59 0.58 -9.16 -9.43
N LEU A 60 -0.10 -8.27 -8.73
CA LEU A 60 0.27 -7.93 -7.37
C LEU A 60 0.02 -9.15 -6.47
N LYS A 61 1.05 -9.60 -5.77
CA LYS A 61 0.89 -10.51 -4.66
C LYS A 61 0.19 -9.73 -3.54
N ARG A 62 -0.73 -10.37 -2.81
CA ARG A 62 -1.37 -9.72 -1.67
C ARG A 62 -0.32 -9.10 -0.73
N VAL A 63 -0.43 -7.81 -0.54
CA VAL A 63 0.43 -7.04 0.35
C VAL A 63 -0.46 -6.40 1.42
N SER A 64 -0.12 -6.62 2.67
CA SER A 64 -0.73 -5.88 3.78
C SER A 64 0.11 -4.65 4.07
N LEU A 65 -0.52 -3.49 4.06
CA LEU A 65 0.12 -2.24 4.48
C LEU A 65 -0.12 -2.07 5.98
N PRO A 66 0.93 -2.04 6.80
CA PRO A 66 0.79 -1.70 8.20
C PRO A 66 0.41 -0.21 8.31
N VAL A 67 -0.64 0.06 9.07
CA VAL A 67 -1.04 1.42 9.44
C VAL A 67 -1.04 1.49 10.95
N ASP A 68 -0.40 2.50 11.51
CA ASP A 68 -0.28 2.64 12.95
C ASP A 68 -1.67 2.84 13.60
N PRO A 69 -1.95 2.15 14.71
CA PRO A 69 -3.17 2.36 15.46
C PRO A 69 -3.28 3.80 16.00
N VAL A 70 -4.48 4.34 15.98
CA VAL A 70 -4.76 5.66 16.52
C VAL A 70 -5.64 5.53 17.75
N THR A 71 -5.16 6.02 18.89
CA THR A 71 -5.91 6.05 20.14
C THR A 71 -6.36 7.48 20.46
N ARG A 72 -7.62 7.62 20.87
CA ARG A 72 -8.21 8.89 21.27
C ARG A 72 -9.01 8.72 22.57
N SER A 73 -8.95 9.74 23.42
CA SER A 73 -9.84 9.86 24.57
C SER A 73 -11.15 10.52 24.14
N VAL A 74 -12.23 10.06 24.71
CA VAL A 74 -13.59 10.58 24.48
C VAL A 74 -14.17 11.02 25.81
N ASP A 75 -14.58 12.28 25.88
CA ASP A 75 -15.25 12.82 27.06
C ASP A 75 -16.75 12.88 26.78
N PHE A 76 -17.50 12.15 27.59
CA PHE A 76 -18.96 12.25 27.58
C PHE A 76 -19.45 13.27 28.56
N PRO A 77 -20.50 14.06 28.23
CA PRO A 77 -21.14 14.96 29.19
C PRO A 77 -21.63 14.21 30.43
N ALA A 78 -21.53 14.83 31.58
CA ALA A 78 -22.01 14.25 32.82
C ALA A 78 -23.52 13.94 32.75
N GLY A 79 -23.92 12.78 33.26
CA GLY A 79 -25.31 12.33 33.27
C GLY A 79 -25.72 11.39 32.17
N LEU A 80 -24.80 11.09 31.20
CA LEU A 80 -25.07 10.07 30.17
C LEU A 80 -25.01 8.64 30.71
N ASP A 81 -24.44 8.41 31.88
CA ASP A 81 -24.35 7.07 32.52
C ASP A 81 -25.70 6.35 32.68
N ASN A 82 -26.82 7.10 32.64
CA ASN A 82 -28.17 6.60 32.77
C ASN A 82 -29.01 6.74 31.49
N VAL A 83 -28.38 7.09 30.37
CA VAL A 83 -29.06 7.27 29.09
C VAL A 83 -28.66 6.15 28.14
N ALA A 84 -29.64 5.40 27.67
CA ALA A 84 -29.42 4.43 26.63
C ALA A 84 -29.54 5.10 25.24
N ILE A 85 -28.55 4.92 24.41
CA ILE A 85 -28.58 5.33 23.00
C ILE A 85 -29.44 4.33 22.26
N GLY A 86 -30.54 4.76 21.67
CA GLY A 86 -31.48 3.90 20.97
C GLY A 86 -31.10 3.66 19.51
N SER A 87 -30.43 4.62 18.89
CA SER A 87 -29.90 4.49 17.53
C SER A 87 -28.75 5.45 17.30
N ALA A 88 -27.78 5.04 16.51
CA ALA A 88 -26.66 5.86 16.12
C ALA A 88 -26.30 5.59 14.64
N LEU A 89 -25.76 6.60 13.99
CA LEU A 89 -25.24 6.52 12.63
C LEU A 89 -23.86 7.19 12.61
N ILE A 90 -22.87 6.45 12.16
CA ILE A 90 -21.55 6.98 11.82
C ILE A 90 -21.31 6.69 10.35
N SER A 91 -20.84 7.66 9.61
CA SER A 91 -20.34 7.44 8.26
C SER A 91 -18.91 7.93 8.12
N VAL A 92 -18.05 7.09 7.58
CA VAL A 92 -16.66 7.41 7.25
C VAL A 92 -16.56 7.48 5.74
N ASN A 93 -16.18 8.64 5.21
CA ASN A 93 -15.97 8.82 3.79
C ASN A 93 -14.48 8.65 3.48
N LEU A 94 -14.17 7.70 2.63
CA LEU A 94 -12.81 7.40 2.18
C LEU A 94 -12.73 7.62 0.67
N THR A 95 -11.56 8.05 0.22
CA THR A 95 -11.27 8.25 -1.20
C THR A 95 -9.99 7.50 -1.55
N SER A 96 -9.99 6.76 -2.65
CA SER A 96 -8.82 6.02 -3.11
C SER A 96 -8.56 6.31 -4.59
N GLY A 97 -7.35 6.78 -4.89
CA GLY A 97 -6.80 6.91 -6.25
C GLY A 97 -5.94 5.70 -6.64
N ILE A 98 -6.01 4.60 -5.90
CA ILE A 98 -5.19 3.41 -6.14
C ILE A 98 -5.69 2.66 -7.37
N GLY A 99 -4.79 2.38 -8.34
CA GLY A 99 -5.10 1.75 -9.61
C GLY A 99 -5.43 0.24 -9.56
N PHE A 100 -5.66 -0.33 -8.40
CA PHE A 100 -6.03 -1.73 -8.20
C PHE A 100 -7.01 -1.91 -7.04
N ARG A 101 -7.64 -3.07 -6.99
CA ARG A 101 -8.59 -3.41 -5.93
C ARG A 101 -7.85 -3.54 -4.59
N SER A 102 -8.43 -2.96 -3.54
CA SER A 102 -7.91 -3.06 -2.17
C SER A 102 -9.04 -3.27 -1.17
N SER A 103 -8.75 -3.83 -0.01
CA SER A 103 -9.69 -3.90 1.11
C SER A 103 -9.14 -3.10 2.30
N ILE A 104 -10.07 -2.57 3.08
CA ILE A 104 -9.77 -1.93 4.35
C ILE A 104 -10.60 -2.58 5.45
N ASP A 105 -9.94 -2.95 6.53
CA ASP A 105 -10.54 -3.38 7.78
C ASP A 105 -10.22 -2.36 8.86
N LEU A 106 -11.23 -1.85 9.54
CA LEU A 106 -11.09 -0.95 10.68
C LEU A 106 -11.54 -1.71 11.94
N ASP A 107 -10.58 -2.15 12.75
CA ASP A 107 -10.86 -2.69 14.09
C ASP A 107 -10.90 -1.54 15.08
N ILE A 108 -12.08 -1.27 15.61
CA ILE A 108 -12.35 -0.19 16.55
C ILE A 108 -12.59 -0.81 17.91
N GLN A 109 -11.71 -0.55 18.86
CA GLN A 109 -11.82 -1.02 20.24
C GLN A 109 -12.08 0.15 21.17
N GLY A 110 -13.07 -0.02 22.05
CA GLY A 110 -13.42 0.96 23.06
C GLY A 110 -13.24 0.40 24.46
N THR A 111 -12.76 1.23 25.38
CA THR A 111 -12.67 0.92 26.82
C THR A 111 -13.35 2.01 27.60
N ASN A 112 -14.27 1.67 28.51
CA ASN A 112 -14.93 2.63 29.38
C ASN A 112 -14.15 2.89 30.70
N GLY A 113 -14.60 3.84 31.47
CA GLY A 113 -13.96 4.18 32.75
C GLY A 113 -13.99 3.07 33.83
N LYS A 114 -14.75 1.98 33.61
CA LYS A 114 -14.80 0.79 34.48
C LYS A 114 -13.87 -0.32 34.02
N GLY A 115 -13.22 -0.14 32.87
CA GLY A 115 -12.36 -1.16 32.24
C GLY A 115 -13.10 -2.20 31.40
N GLU A 116 -14.40 -1.99 31.14
CA GLU A 116 -15.16 -2.82 30.21
C GLU A 116 -14.77 -2.46 28.77
N THR A 117 -14.70 -3.46 27.90
CA THR A 117 -14.27 -3.31 26.51
C THR A 117 -15.38 -3.71 25.54
N GLY A 118 -15.42 -3.04 24.40
CA GLY A 118 -16.25 -3.40 23.26
C GLY A 118 -15.48 -3.22 21.97
N SER A 119 -15.91 -3.89 20.92
CA SER A 119 -15.29 -3.78 19.59
C SER A 119 -16.33 -3.61 18.50
N LEU A 120 -15.93 -2.93 17.43
CA LEU A 120 -16.70 -2.75 16.21
C LEU A 120 -15.74 -2.96 15.04
N LEU A 121 -16.10 -3.87 14.11
CA LEU A 121 -15.33 -4.14 12.91
C LEU A 121 -16.06 -3.58 11.68
N ILE A 122 -15.37 -2.79 10.88
CA ILE A 122 -15.86 -2.29 9.61
C ILE A 122 -14.92 -2.81 8.53
N SER A 123 -15.47 -3.58 7.58
CA SER A 123 -14.70 -4.17 6.48
C SER A 123 -15.32 -3.80 5.15
N GLU A 124 -14.51 -3.25 4.25
CA GLU A 124 -14.99 -2.85 2.93
C GLU A 124 -13.92 -3.03 1.84
N VAL A 125 -14.39 -3.06 0.60
CA VAL A 125 -13.55 -3.25 -0.57
C VAL A 125 -13.63 -2.04 -1.49
N PHE A 126 -12.48 -1.43 -1.71
CA PHE A 126 -12.32 -0.41 -2.75
C PHE A 126 -12.19 -1.06 -4.12
N GLN A 127 -12.94 -0.53 -5.06
CA GLN A 127 -12.72 -0.83 -6.47
C GLN A 127 -11.49 -0.05 -6.96
N ARG A 128 -10.99 -0.45 -8.13
CA ARG A 128 -9.90 0.25 -8.79
C ARG A 128 -10.26 1.73 -8.99
N GLY A 129 -9.41 2.61 -8.48
CA GLY A 129 -9.47 4.06 -8.69
C GLY A 129 -8.41 4.53 -9.68
N ASP A 130 -8.30 5.84 -9.80
CA ASP A 130 -7.29 6.54 -10.56
C ASP A 130 -6.94 7.83 -9.80
N PRO A 131 -5.69 8.31 -9.76
CA PRO A 131 -5.34 9.57 -9.10
C PRO A 131 -6.17 10.77 -9.59
N ASP A 132 -6.50 10.80 -10.89
CA ASP A 132 -7.28 11.87 -11.50
C ASP A 132 -8.80 11.63 -11.36
N ASN A 133 -9.21 10.39 -11.07
CA ASN A 133 -10.61 10.01 -10.89
C ASN A 133 -10.73 9.01 -9.72
N PRO A 134 -10.55 9.48 -8.48
CA PRO A 134 -10.56 8.62 -7.30
C PRO A 134 -11.95 8.03 -7.04
N VAL A 135 -11.98 6.81 -6.53
CA VAL A 135 -13.21 6.15 -6.07
C VAL A 135 -13.50 6.59 -4.64
N ALA A 136 -14.70 7.08 -4.42
CA ALA A 136 -15.22 7.38 -3.09
C ALA A 136 -15.95 6.17 -2.51
N LEU A 137 -15.75 5.89 -1.24
CA LEU A 137 -16.41 4.85 -0.48
C LEU A 137 -16.95 5.44 0.82
N ARG A 138 -18.19 5.11 1.14
CA ARG A 138 -18.82 5.46 2.40
C ARG A 138 -18.99 4.20 3.24
N LEU A 139 -18.36 4.21 4.40
CA LEU A 139 -18.44 3.12 5.38
C LEU A 139 -19.51 3.45 6.40
N GLU A 140 -20.44 2.53 6.61
CA GLU A 140 -21.49 2.64 7.61
C GLU A 140 -21.56 1.29 8.36
N PRO A 141 -21.16 1.25 9.63
CA PRO A 141 -21.30 0.04 10.43
C PRO A 141 -22.77 -0.25 10.68
N PRO A 142 -23.14 -1.52 10.93
CA PRO A 142 -24.49 -1.88 11.34
C PRO A 142 -24.94 -1.06 12.56
N SER A 143 -26.15 -0.52 12.49
CA SER A 143 -26.67 0.42 13.51
C SER A 143 -26.78 -0.20 14.90
N ASP A 144 -27.09 -1.48 14.99
CA ASP A 144 -27.20 -2.24 16.24
C ASP A 144 -25.83 -2.48 16.88
N GLU A 145 -24.82 -2.84 16.11
CA GLU A 145 -23.44 -3.01 16.58
C GLU A 145 -22.86 -1.69 17.05
N LEU A 146 -23.05 -0.61 16.26
CA LEU A 146 -22.64 0.74 16.64
C LEU A 146 -23.33 1.20 17.90
N THR A 147 -24.64 0.95 18.03
CA THR A 147 -25.43 1.33 19.21
C THR A 147 -24.94 0.58 20.45
N ALA A 148 -24.64 -0.71 20.33
CA ALA A 148 -24.09 -1.52 21.42
C ALA A 148 -22.71 -0.99 21.85
N PHE A 149 -21.85 -0.66 20.88
CA PHE A 149 -20.53 -0.09 21.14
C PHE A 149 -20.62 1.28 21.86
N LEU A 150 -21.50 2.16 21.40
CA LEU A 150 -21.68 3.48 22.02
C LEU A 150 -22.33 3.42 23.41
N ASN A 151 -23.19 2.44 23.68
CA ASN A 151 -23.78 2.23 25.00
C ASN A 151 -22.75 1.74 26.04
N LEU A 152 -21.58 1.27 25.62
CA LEU A 152 -20.45 1.06 26.51
C LEU A 152 -19.93 2.38 27.12
N LEU A 153 -20.21 3.54 26.50
CA LEU A 153 -19.65 4.85 26.82
C LEU A 153 -18.12 4.81 26.90
N PRO A 154 -17.43 4.46 25.82
CA PRO A 154 -15.99 4.27 25.83
C PRO A 154 -15.27 5.60 26.06
N THR A 155 -14.48 5.69 27.11
CA THR A 155 -13.65 6.87 27.42
C THR A 155 -12.34 6.87 26.64
N GLN A 156 -11.98 5.73 26.07
CA GLN A 156 -10.84 5.58 25.17
C GLN A 156 -11.24 4.72 23.97
N ILE A 157 -10.91 5.18 22.78
CA ILE A 157 -11.14 4.46 21.51
C ILE A 157 -9.81 4.30 20.78
N THR A 158 -9.52 3.07 20.39
CA THR A 158 -8.38 2.73 19.54
C THR A 158 -8.89 2.21 18.20
N VAL A 159 -8.42 2.79 17.11
CA VAL A 159 -8.72 2.35 15.76
C VAL A 159 -7.46 1.75 15.16
N THR A 160 -7.53 0.49 14.73
CA THR A 160 -6.45 -0.24 14.07
C THR A 160 -6.84 -0.51 12.63
N PRO A 161 -6.36 0.29 11.67
CA PRO A 161 -6.61 0.06 10.25
C PRO A 161 -5.71 -1.05 9.71
N THR A 162 -6.26 -1.90 8.85
CA THR A 162 -5.51 -2.86 8.04
C THR A 162 -5.91 -2.69 6.58
N VAL A 163 -4.95 -2.43 5.72
CA VAL A 163 -5.17 -2.30 4.28
C VAL A 163 -4.50 -3.46 3.56
N GLN A 164 -5.26 -4.19 2.74
CA GLN A 164 -4.76 -5.26 1.91
C GLN A 164 -4.94 -4.88 0.44
N MET A 165 -3.90 -5.10 -0.35
CA MET A 165 -3.83 -4.81 -1.78
C MET A 165 -3.54 -6.08 -2.56
N GLY A 166 -4.18 -6.28 -3.71
CA GLY A 166 -3.94 -7.42 -4.61
C GLY A 166 -5.17 -8.20 -5.00
#